data_0b1f398fb408f4e9d724830ebd628af3
#
_entry.id   0b1f398fb408f4e9d724830ebd628af3
#
_cell.length_a   1.000
_cell.length_b   1.000
_cell.length_c   1.000
_cell.angle_alpha   90.00
_cell.angle_beta   90.00
_cell.angle_gamma   90.00
#
_symmetry.space_group_name_H-M   'P 1'
#
loop_
_entity.id
_entity.type
_entity.pdbx_description
1 polymer ?
#
loop_
_entity_poly.entity_id
_entity_poly.type
_entity_poly.pdbx_seq_one_letter_code
_entity_poly.pdbx_strand_id
1 'polypeptide(L)' 'MIRNDQELAVARERVAKLERLLEDLRKTARPEEWPALSSGYRLEIERAQGEILDYLVRAAPVTRRTTTA' A
#
# COMPACT_ATOMS: atom_id res chain seq x y z
N MET A 1 -5.24 -0.51 10.62
CA MET A 1 -4.14 -1.34 11.09
C MET A 1 -4.34 -2.80 10.71
N ILE A 2 -3.30 -3.42 10.19
CA ILE A 2 -3.38 -4.80 9.73
C ILE A 2 -3.06 -5.72 10.90
N ARG A 3 -3.94 -6.69 11.14
CA ARG A 3 -3.82 -7.58 12.28
C ARG A 3 -3.52 -9.02 11.93
N ASN A 4 -3.78 -9.41 10.71
CA ASN A 4 -3.56 -10.80 10.31
C ASN A 4 -3.31 -10.86 8.81
N ASP A 5 -2.97 -12.04 8.33
CA ASP A 5 -2.61 -12.22 6.93
C ASP A 5 -3.78 -11.95 6.00
N GLN A 6 -4.99 -12.19 6.46
CA GLN A 6 -6.15 -11.94 5.64
C GLN A 6 -6.31 -10.44 5.40
N GLU A 7 -6.12 -9.64 6.45
CA GLU A 7 -6.19 -8.20 6.32
C GLU A 7 -5.02 -7.68 5.49
N LEU A 8 -3.89 -8.35 5.56
CA LEU A 8 -2.75 -8.00 4.73
C LEU A 8 -3.10 -8.15 3.25
N ALA A 9 -3.75 -9.26 2.90
CA ALA A 9 -4.14 -9.48 1.52
C ALA A 9 -5.11 -8.40 1.04
N VAL A 10 -6.05 -8.02 1.89
CA VAL A 10 -6.99 -6.96 1.56
C VAL A 10 -6.28 -5.64 1.35
N ALA A 11 -5.31 -5.33 2.22
CA ALA A 11 -4.56 -4.10 2.10
C ALA A 11 -3.76 -4.05 0.80
N ARG A 12 -3.16 -5.17 0.43
CA ARG A 12 -2.41 -5.24 -0.82
C ARG A 12 -3.30 -5.05 -2.03
N GLU A 13 -4.48 -5.63 -1.98
CA GLU A 13 -5.44 -5.44 -3.05
C GLU A 13 -5.85 -3.99 -3.17
N ARG A 14 -6.02 -3.34 -2.03
CA ARG A 14 -6.41 -1.94 -2.03
C ARG A 14 -5.32 -1.07 -2.66
N VAL A 15 -4.07 -1.34 -2.32
CA VAL A 15 -2.96 -0.60 -2.90
C VAL A 15 -2.91 -0.80 -4.40
N ALA A 16 -3.08 -2.04 -4.84
CA ALA A 16 -3.05 -2.33 -6.27
C ALA A 16 -4.16 -1.59 -7.01
N LYS A 17 -5.34 -1.54 -6.39
CA LYS A 17 -6.46 -0.83 -6.99
C LYS A 17 -6.20 0.67 -7.05
N LEU A 18 -5.65 1.23 -5.99
CA LEU A 18 -5.33 2.66 -5.98
C LEU A 18 -4.28 3.00 -7.02
N GLU A 19 -3.28 2.13 -7.17
CA GLU A 19 -2.24 2.37 -8.17
C GLU A 19 -2.81 2.31 -9.58
N ARG A 20 -3.73 1.38 -9.81
CA ARG A 20 -4.36 1.27 -11.11
C ARG A 20 -5.21 2.50 -11.43
N LEU A 21 -5.94 2.97 -10.44
CA LEU A 21 -6.72 4.19 -10.61
C LEU A 21 -5.82 5.38 -10.92
N LEU A 22 -4.71 5.47 -10.21
CA LEU A 22 -3.78 6.55 -10.45
C LEU A 22 -3.20 6.48 -11.86
N GLU A 23 -2.88 5.28 -12.29
CA GLU A 23 -2.35 5.08 -13.63
C GLU A 23 -3.35 5.52 -14.69
N ASP A 24 -4.62 5.19 -14.49
CA ASP A 24 -5.66 5.60 -15.44
C ASP A 24 -5.85 7.11 -15.41
N LEU A 25 -5.85 7.70 -14.24
CA LEU A 25 -6.07 9.12 -14.10
C LEU A 25 -4.96 9.96 -14.75
N ARG A 26 -3.73 9.46 -14.70
CA ARG A 26 -2.64 10.22 -15.30
C ARG A 26 -2.83 10.37 -16.79
N LYS A 27 -3.62 9.50 -17.40
CA LYS A 27 -3.88 9.57 -18.83
C LYS A 27 -5.03 10.49 -19.20
N THR A 28 -5.95 10.69 -18.25
CA THR A 28 -7.18 11.43 -18.53
C THR A 28 -7.29 12.75 -17.79
N ALA A 29 -6.56 12.92 -16.69
CA ALA A 29 -6.64 14.13 -15.90
C ALA A 29 -6.02 15.29 -16.65
N ARG A 30 -6.54 16.47 -16.40
CA ARG A 30 -5.98 17.67 -17.00
C ARG A 30 -4.68 18.01 -16.31
N PRO A 31 -3.71 18.56 -17.06
CA PRO A 31 -2.40 18.84 -16.48
C PRO A 31 -2.47 19.73 -15.23
N GLU A 32 -3.38 20.69 -15.22
CA GLU A 32 -3.49 21.58 -14.07
C GLU A 32 -4.09 20.92 -12.86
N GLU A 33 -4.83 19.83 -13.05
CA GLU A 33 -5.44 19.10 -11.94
C GLU A 33 -4.57 17.96 -11.43
N TRP A 34 -3.65 17.54 -12.24
CA TRP A 34 -2.87 16.34 -11.94
C TRP A 34 -2.08 16.43 -10.62
N PRO A 35 -1.40 17.56 -10.32
CA PRO A 35 -0.64 17.61 -9.07
C PRO A 35 -1.50 17.35 -7.83
N ALA A 36 -2.68 17.93 -7.78
CA ALA A 36 -3.55 17.74 -6.62
C ALA A 36 -4.09 16.33 -6.56
N LEU A 37 -4.51 15.80 -7.71
CA LEU A 37 -5.04 14.44 -7.77
C LEU A 37 -3.99 13.41 -7.38
N SER A 38 -2.82 13.52 -7.98
CA SER A 38 -1.77 12.54 -7.72
C SER A 38 -1.28 12.63 -6.29
N SER A 39 -1.26 13.82 -5.72
CA SER A 39 -0.81 14.00 -4.36
C SER A 39 -1.73 13.28 -3.37
N GLY A 40 -3.05 13.38 -3.59
CA GLY A 40 -3.99 12.70 -2.72
C GLY A 40 -3.86 11.20 -2.79
N TYR A 41 -3.74 10.68 -4.00
CA TYR A 41 -3.58 9.23 -4.17
C TYR A 41 -2.25 8.75 -3.60
N ARG A 42 -1.21 9.55 -3.79
CA ARG A 42 0.10 9.20 -3.26
C ARG A 42 0.05 9.05 -1.74
N LEU A 43 -0.63 9.97 -1.07
CA LEU A 43 -0.75 9.91 0.38
C LEU A 43 -1.47 8.64 0.81
N GLU A 44 -2.56 8.30 0.13
CA GLU A 44 -3.31 7.10 0.45
C GLU A 44 -2.46 5.85 0.25
N ILE A 45 -1.75 5.80 -0.85
CA ILE A 45 -0.93 4.64 -1.16
C ILE A 45 0.22 4.53 -0.16
N GLU A 46 0.86 5.63 0.14
CA GLU A 46 1.98 5.61 1.09
C GLU A 46 1.53 5.16 2.47
N ARG A 47 0.35 5.62 2.89
CA ARG A 47 -0.19 5.21 4.18
C ARG A 47 -0.47 3.72 4.19
N ALA A 48 -1.10 3.21 3.14
CA ALA A 48 -1.41 1.80 3.07
C ALA A 48 -0.15 0.95 3.01
N GLN A 49 0.83 1.38 2.24
CA GLN A 49 2.10 0.67 2.16
C GLN A 49 2.84 0.69 3.49
N GLY A 50 2.73 1.80 4.21
CA GLY A 50 3.33 1.90 5.52
C GLY A 50 2.73 0.90 6.49
N GLU A 51 1.41 0.75 6.43
CA GLU A 51 0.74 -0.23 7.28
C GLU A 51 1.13 -1.65 6.93
N ILE A 52 1.25 -1.93 5.64
CA ILE A 52 1.70 -3.24 5.20
C ILE A 52 3.10 -3.53 5.72
N LEU A 53 3.97 -2.57 5.58
CA LEU A 53 5.35 -2.72 6.01
C LEU A 53 5.43 -2.91 7.52
N ASP A 54 4.67 -2.11 8.25
CA ASP A 54 4.61 -2.23 9.70
C ASP A 54 4.19 -3.63 10.13
N TYR A 55 3.16 -4.15 9.47
CA TYR A 55 2.69 -5.48 9.79
C TYR A 55 3.76 -6.54 9.50
N LEU A 56 4.38 -6.44 8.34
CA LEU A 56 5.36 -7.43 7.94
C LEU A 56 6.56 -7.47 8.88
N VAL A 57 6.99 -6.30 9.30
CA VAL A 57 8.15 -6.21 10.19
C VAL A 57 7.78 -6.63 11.61
N ARG A 58 6.65 -6.15 12.10
CA ARG A 58 6.26 -6.41 13.48
C ARG A 58 5.81 -7.84 13.70
N ALA A 59 5.15 -8.40 12.70
CA ALA A 59 4.58 -9.72 12.84
C ALA A 59 5.57 -10.83 12.53
N ALA A 60 6.82 -10.52 12.39
CA ALA A 60 7.81 -11.53 12.10
C ALA A 60 7.71 -12.63 13.14
N PRO A 61 7.58 -13.86 12.70
CA PRO A 61 7.41 -14.96 13.65
C PRO A 61 8.64 -15.12 14.50
N VAL A 62 8.38 -15.29 15.73
CA VAL A 62 9.43 -15.56 16.66
C VAL A 62 10.17 -16.81 16.27
N THR A 63 9.41 -17.67 15.68
CA THR A 63 9.94 -18.93 15.32
C THR A 63 10.94 -18.87 14.24
N ARG A 64 10.88 -18.21 13.50
CA ARG A 64 11.63 -18.34 12.41
C ARG A 64 12.88 -18.01 12.48
N ARG A 65 13.10 -17.90 13.12
CA ARG A 65 14.09 -17.70 13.32
C ARG A 65 15.02 -18.39 13.07
N THR A 66 14.71 -18.80 13.09
CA THR A 66 15.43 -19.64 13.01
C THR A 66 16.09 -19.77 11.98
N THR A 67 15.98 -19.62 11.51
CA THR A 67 16.49 -19.85 10.61
C THR A 67 17.45 -19.37 10.22
N THR A 68 17.72 -19.21 10.26
CA THR A 68 18.50 -19.03 9.87
C THR A 68 19.39 -18.98 9.81
N ALA A 69 19.42 -18.97 9.99
CA ALA A 69 20.31 -19.03 9.97
C ALA A 69 20.89 -18.79 9.88
#